data_82ee41cd0ab3c847fbfc53466e371c9d
#
_entry.id   82ee41cd0ab3c847fbfc53466e371c9d
#
_cell.length_a   1.000
_cell.length_b   1.000
_cell.length_c   1.000
_cell.angle_alpha   90.00
_cell.angle_beta   90.00
_cell.angle_gamma   90.00
#
_symmetry.space_group_name_H-M   'P 1'
#
loop_
_entity.id
_entity.type
_entity.pdbx_description
1 polymer ?
#
loop_
_entity_poly.entity_id
_entity_poly.type
_entity_poly.pdbx_seq_one_letter_code
_entity_poly.pdbx_strand_id
1 'polypeptide(L)'
;MFYECAISPEALFEIAIDRRNYRDFIKGFSTGGNFLYSELPKLKRNKKQLLGLLNANHSELQKKRLEDLIIFLKNNKVSRVYDYVGDMSWSDNISAVNRIEQFDHVVSSTPCDNLDVTNIDDFFGLNYARQKIVARIAEDMISIISRLLKTSEHIIIVDPYFSDKQRWWNVFISLLSVSANN
;
A
#
# COMPACT_ATOMS: atom_id res chain seq x y z
N MET A 1 8.62 -10.00 1.60
CA MET A 1 7.15 -9.98 1.66
C MET A 1 6.72 -8.53 1.64
N PHE A 2 5.66 -8.19 0.91
CA PHE A 2 5.13 -6.84 0.82
C PHE A 2 3.75 -6.79 1.45
N TYR A 3 3.51 -5.74 2.21
CA TYR A 3 2.28 -5.51 2.93
C TYR A 3 1.57 -4.30 2.34
N GLU A 4 0.34 -4.49 1.87
CA GLU A 4 -0.46 -3.42 1.33
C GLU A 4 -1.19 -2.69 2.45
N CYS A 5 -0.99 -1.38 2.48
CA CYS A 5 -1.48 -0.52 3.56
C CYS A 5 -2.45 0.53 3.02
N ALA A 6 -3.65 0.57 3.60
CA ALA A 6 -4.55 1.70 3.47
C ALA A 6 -4.29 2.67 4.61
N ILE A 7 -4.11 3.96 4.30
CA ILE A 7 -3.74 4.97 5.31
C ILE A 7 -4.71 6.14 5.18
N SER A 8 -5.31 6.53 6.31
CA SER A 8 -6.25 7.65 6.32
C SER A 8 -5.58 8.98 5.96
N PRO A 9 -6.31 9.95 5.38
CA PRO A 9 -5.76 11.27 5.10
C PRO A 9 -5.19 11.96 6.34
N GLU A 10 -5.86 11.81 7.48
CA GLU A 10 -5.44 12.37 8.76
C GLU A 10 -4.13 11.75 9.22
N ALA A 11 -4.00 10.42 9.14
CA ALA A 11 -2.76 9.73 9.48
C ALA A 11 -1.61 10.10 8.52
N LEU A 12 -1.88 10.22 7.21
CA LEU A 12 -0.88 10.73 6.25
C LEU A 12 -0.43 12.15 6.59
N PHE A 13 -1.36 13.00 7.04
CA PHE A 13 -1.03 14.36 7.46
C PHE A 13 -0.15 14.35 8.71
N GLU A 14 -0.49 13.58 9.75
CA GLU A 14 0.31 13.43 10.96
C GLU A 14 1.72 12.88 10.64
N ILE A 15 1.82 11.91 9.75
CA ILE A 15 3.11 11.41 9.24
C ILE A 15 3.93 12.55 8.62
N ALA A 16 3.32 13.40 7.80
CA ALA A 16 4.04 14.49 7.13
C ALA A 16 4.53 15.58 8.09
N ILE A 17 3.76 15.92 9.12
CA ILE A 17 4.13 16.99 10.06
C ILE A 17 5.14 16.51 11.10
N ASP A 18 5.16 15.23 11.45
CA ASP A 18 6.17 14.66 12.35
C ASP A 18 7.42 14.20 11.57
N ARG A 19 8.61 14.65 11.99
CA ARG A 19 9.87 14.36 11.29
C ARG A 19 10.23 12.87 11.36
N ARG A 20 9.99 12.22 12.49
CA ARG A 20 10.35 10.82 12.70
C ARG A 20 9.45 9.93 11.86
N ASN A 21 8.13 10.12 11.98
CA ASN A 21 7.15 9.35 11.25
C ASN A 21 7.30 9.51 9.74
N TYR A 22 7.57 10.74 9.26
CA TYR A 22 7.87 11.00 7.85
C TYR A 22 9.08 10.18 7.35
N ARG A 23 10.19 10.20 8.08
CA ARG A 23 11.40 9.45 7.71
C ARG A 23 11.14 7.94 7.69
N ASP A 24 10.45 7.43 8.71
CA ASP A 24 10.17 6.00 8.84
C ASP A 24 9.17 5.54 7.77
N PHE A 25 8.22 6.40 7.41
CA PHE A 25 7.31 6.19 6.28
C PHE A 25 8.08 6.08 4.95
N ILE A 26 8.88 7.08 4.61
CA ILE A 26 9.64 7.07 3.35
C ILE A 26 10.53 5.83 3.27
N LYS A 27 11.18 5.44 4.36
CA LYS A 27 12.01 4.24 4.42
C LYS A 27 11.19 2.95 4.21
N GLY A 28 10.02 2.85 4.82
CA GLY A 28 9.16 1.66 4.75
C GLY A 28 8.49 1.46 3.39
N PHE A 29 8.17 2.56 2.70
CA PHE A 29 7.44 2.56 1.42
C PHE A 29 8.33 2.80 0.19
N SER A 30 9.63 3.05 0.36
CA SER A 30 10.56 3.20 -0.77
C SER A 30 11.05 1.84 -1.28
N THR A 31 11.78 1.86 -2.40
CA THR A 31 12.42 0.67 -2.98
C THR A 31 13.28 -0.04 -1.93
N GLY A 32 13.00 -1.31 -1.69
CA GLY A 32 13.63 -2.10 -0.61
C GLY A 32 12.90 -2.05 0.74
N GLY A 33 11.85 -1.24 0.88
CA GLY A 33 10.90 -1.30 1.97
C GLY A 33 9.91 -2.47 1.82
N ASN A 34 9.11 -2.69 2.85
CA ASN A 34 8.17 -3.82 2.88
C ASN A 34 6.71 -3.39 2.66
N PHE A 35 6.44 -2.10 2.48
CA PHE A 35 5.09 -1.57 2.38
C PHE A 35 4.74 -1.05 1.01
N LEU A 36 3.48 -1.26 0.63
CA LEU A 36 2.85 -0.69 -0.55
C LEU A 36 1.70 0.22 -0.10
N TYR A 37 1.71 1.46 -0.55
CA TYR A 37 0.60 2.39 -0.28
C TYR A 37 -0.56 2.11 -1.23
N SER A 38 -1.72 1.80 -0.69
CA SER A 38 -2.95 1.67 -1.48
C SER A 38 -3.61 3.03 -1.68
N GLU A 39 -3.87 3.38 -2.94
CA GLU A 39 -4.51 4.65 -3.29
C GLU A 39 -6.00 4.64 -2.94
N LEU A 40 -6.34 4.98 -1.69
CA LEU A 40 -7.71 5.11 -1.23
C LEU A 40 -7.87 6.30 -0.26
N PRO A 41 -8.56 7.37 -0.62
CA PRO A 41 -9.18 7.68 -1.91
C PRO A 41 -8.14 7.96 -3.01
N LYS A 42 -8.63 8.12 -4.26
CA LYS A 42 -7.74 8.51 -5.37
C LYS A 42 -6.93 9.76 -5.01
N LEU A 43 -5.68 9.79 -5.43
CA LEU A 43 -4.68 10.79 -5.00
C LEU A 43 -5.16 12.25 -5.15
N LYS A 44 -5.93 12.56 -6.20
CA LYS A 44 -6.49 13.92 -6.40
C LYS A 44 -7.36 14.36 -5.21
N ARG A 45 -8.20 13.46 -4.68
CA ARG A 45 -9.08 13.73 -3.53
C ARG A 45 -8.26 13.75 -2.24
N ASN A 46 -7.36 12.79 -2.07
CA ASN A 46 -6.47 12.73 -0.91
C ASN A 46 -5.62 14.01 -0.80
N LYS A 47 -5.01 14.46 -1.91
CA LYS A 47 -4.28 15.74 -1.96
C LYS A 47 -5.13 16.92 -1.48
N LYS A 48 -6.39 17.01 -1.92
CA LYS A 48 -7.29 18.10 -1.50
C LYS A 48 -7.55 18.04 0.02
N GLN A 49 -7.79 16.86 0.57
CA GLN A 49 -7.99 16.66 2.01
C GLN A 49 -6.73 17.02 2.80
N LEU A 50 -5.57 16.50 2.41
CA LEU A 50 -4.28 16.78 3.06
C LEU A 50 -3.96 18.29 3.09
N LEU A 51 -4.11 18.97 1.96
CA LEU A 51 -3.86 20.41 1.89
C LEU A 51 -4.89 21.22 2.71
N GLY A 52 -6.11 20.72 2.86
CA GLY A 52 -7.14 21.34 3.69
C GLY A 52 -6.85 21.27 5.20
N LEU A 53 -5.99 20.35 5.64
CA LEU A 53 -5.56 20.25 7.04
C LEU A 53 -4.45 21.25 7.41
N LEU A 54 -3.79 21.86 6.43
CA LEU A 54 -2.78 22.89 6.68
C LEU A 54 -3.43 24.16 7.24
N ASN A 55 -2.78 24.75 8.22
CA ASN A 55 -3.15 26.03 8.82
C ASN A 55 -1.91 26.91 9.06
N ALA A 56 -2.13 28.13 9.57
CA ALA A 56 -1.07 29.10 9.80
C ALA A 56 -0.01 28.66 10.84
N ASN A 57 -0.31 27.70 11.70
CA ASN A 57 0.60 27.23 12.74
C ASN A 57 1.63 26.23 12.20
N HIS A 58 1.44 25.69 10.99
CA HIS A 58 2.41 24.76 10.38
C HIS A 58 3.58 25.52 9.78
N SER A 59 4.79 25.11 10.15
CA SER A 59 6.04 25.67 9.62
C SER A 59 6.21 25.37 8.12
N GLU A 60 7.02 26.19 7.45
CA GLU A 60 7.34 25.96 6.03
C GLU A 60 8.00 24.59 5.78
N LEU A 61 8.75 24.09 6.75
CA LEU A 61 9.34 22.75 6.66
C LEU A 61 8.29 21.63 6.72
N GLN A 62 7.23 21.80 7.52
CA GLN A 62 6.11 20.86 7.58
C GLN A 62 5.30 20.88 6.29
N LYS A 63 5.02 22.06 5.76
CA LYS A 63 4.35 22.23 4.45
C LYS A 63 5.15 21.54 3.34
N LYS A 64 6.45 21.77 3.31
CA LYS A 64 7.35 21.13 2.33
C LYS A 64 7.33 19.60 2.46
N ARG A 65 7.42 19.04 3.67
CA ARG A 65 7.32 17.58 3.86
C ARG A 65 6.00 17.01 3.37
N LEU A 66 4.89 17.73 3.57
CA LEU A 66 3.59 17.30 3.05
C LEU A 66 3.57 17.28 1.52
N GLU A 67 4.14 18.30 0.87
CA GLU A 67 4.27 18.34 -0.59
C GLU A 67 5.13 17.18 -1.11
N ASP A 68 6.28 16.95 -0.49
CA ASP A 68 7.19 15.85 -0.82
C ASP A 68 6.50 14.49 -0.60
N LEU A 69 5.71 14.32 0.46
CA LEU A 69 4.91 13.12 0.70
C LEU A 69 3.89 12.89 -0.42
N ILE A 70 3.17 13.92 -0.85
CA ILE A 70 2.18 13.82 -1.95
C ILE A 70 2.86 13.39 -3.26
N ILE A 71 4.04 13.92 -3.55
CA ILE A 71 4.84 13.53 -4.72
C ILE A 71 5.28 12.07 -4.59
N PHE A 72 5.76 11.68 -3.40
CA PHE A 72 6.18 10.31 -3.11
C PHE A 72 5.03 9.31 -3.30
N LEU A 73 3.84 9.60 -2.74
CA LEU A 73 2.64 8.77 -2.88
C LEU A 73 2.22 8.60 -4.34
N LYS A 74 2.36 9.66 -5.17
CA LYS A 74 2.05 9.59 -6.59
C LYS A 74 2.90 8.53 -7.31
N ASN A 75 4.15 8.40 -6.94
CA ASN A 75 5.11 7.53 -7.59
C ASN A 75 5.18 6.10 -7.00
N ASN A 76 4.62 5.90 -5.80
CA ASN A 76 4.75 4.66 -5.03
C ASN A 76 3.40 4.07 -4.59
N LYS A 77 2.34 4.33 -5.34
CA LYS A 77 1.00 3.84 -5.03
C LYS A 77 0.66 2.55 -5.74
N VAL A 78 -0.17 1.74 -5.09
CA VAL A 78 -0.92 0.65 -5.70
C VAL A 78 -2.32 1.16 -6.00
N SER A 79 -2.77 1.01 -7.24
CA SER A 79 -4.13 1.34 -7.63
C SER A 79 -5.04 0.14 -7.46
N ARG A 80 -6.21 0.35 -6.85
CA ARG A 80 -7.28 -0.65 -6.80
C ARG A 80 -8.48 -0.18 -7.61
N VAL A 81 -9.19 -1.12 -8.19
CA VAL A 81 -10.49 -0.84 -8.82
C VAL A 81 -11.55 -0.85 -7.72
N TYR A 82 -12.13 0.30 -7.42
CA TYR A 82 -13.19 0.46 -6.43
C TYR A 82 -13.99 1.74 -6.69
N ASP A 83 -15.23 1.74 -6.22
CA ASP A 83 -16.10 2.91 -6.25
C ASP A 83 -16.02 3.63 -4.90
N TYR A 84 -15.34 4.79 -4.88
CA TYR A 84 -15.27 5.64 -3.71
C TYR A 84 -16.53 6.52 -3.61
N VAL A 85 -17.34 6.26 -2.59
CA VAL A 85 -18.57 7.04 -2.36
C VAL A 85 -18.23 8.32 -1.61
N GLY A 86 -18.50 9.47 -2.26
CA GLY A 86 -18.06 10.77 -1.78
C GLY A 86 -18.68 11.25 -0.49
N ASP A 87 -19.91 10.81 -0.23
CA ASP A 87 -20.71 11.22 0.93
C ASP A 87 -20.52 10.26 2.12
N MET A 88 -19.80 9.16 1.94
CA MET A 88 -19.42 8.25 3.00
C MET A 88 -18.08 8.65 3.63
N SER A 89 -17.91 8.30 4.91
CA SER A 89 -16.64 8.51 5.60
C SER A 89 -15.51 7.69 4.94
N TRP A 90 -14.25 8.04 5.25
CA TRP A 90 -13.12 7.25 4.80
C TRP A 90 -13.18 5.81 5.36
N SER A 91 -13.55 5.66 6.64
CA SER A 91 -13.68 4.34 7.29
C SER A 91 -14.74 3.45 6.65
N ASP A 92 -15.88 4.00 6.25
CA ASP A 92 -16.94 3.23 5.57
C ASP A 92 -16.49 2.77 4.18
N ASN A 93 -15.82 3.66 3.44
CA ASN A 93 -15.25 3.32 2.14
C ASN A 93 -14.19 2.22 2.27
N ILE A 94 -13.28 2.33 3.25
CA ILE A 94 -12.27 1.28 3.54
C ILE A 94 -12.94 -0.04 3.92
N SER A 95 -13.96 -0.01 4.76
CA SER A 95 -14.68 -1.21 5.18
C SER A 95 -15.32 -1.94 3.99
N ALA A 96 -15.90 -1.18 3.05
CA ALA A 96 -16.49 -1.74 1.85
C ALA A 96 -15.43 -2.40 0.94
N VAL A 97 -14.30 -1.73 0.71
CA VAL A 97 -13.20 -2.26 -0.12
C VAL A 97 -12.54 -3.47 0.56
N ASN A 98 -12.32 -3.41 1.88
CA ASN A 98 -11.67 -4.47 2.64
C ASN A 98 -12.47 -5.79 2.67
N ARG A 99 -13.80 -5.73 2.49
CA ARG A 99 -14.66 -6.93 2.34
C ARG A 99 -14.43 -7.66 1.01
N ILE A 100 -14.03 -6.94 -0.02
CA ILE A 100 -13.79 -7.49 -1.36
C ILE A 100 -12.35 -8.01 -1.46
N GLU A 101 -11.39 -7.19 -1.07
CA GLU A 101 -9.98 -7.52 -1.08
C GLU A 101 -9.31 -6.89 0.14
N GLN A 102 -8.88 -7.72 1.10
CA GLN A 102 -8.35 -7.27 2.38
C GLN A 102 -7.02 -6.53 2.22
N PHE A 103 -6.87 -5.44 3.00
CA PHE A 103 -5.59 -4.82 3.26
C PHE A 103 -4.83 -5.60 4.32
N ASP A 104 -3.50 -5.60 4.25
CA ASP A 104 -2.70 -6.17 5.34
C ASP A 104 -2.72 -5.27 6.56
N HIS A 105 -2.74 -3.94 6.33
CA HIS A 105 -2.85 -2.95 7.39
C HIS A 105 -3.77 -1.82 6.99
N VAL A 106 -4.59 -1.40 7.94
CA VAL A 106 -5.37 -0.16 7.88
C VAL A 106 -4.80 0.77 8.94
N VAL A 107 -4.22 1.88 8.53
CA VAL A 107 -3.59 2.86 9.43
C VAL A 107 -4.46 4.10 9.53
N SER A 108 -4.86 4.46 10.74
CA SER A 108 -5.67 5.64 10.99
C SER A 108 -5.35 6.26 12.34
N SER A 109 -5.47 7.57 12.44
CA SER A 109 -5.36 8.32 13.70
C SER A 109 -6.63 8.20 14.56
N THR A 110 -7.73 7.73 13.96
CA THR A 110 -9.02 7.54 14.64
C THR A 110 -9.48 6.10 14.53
N PRO A 111 -10.12 5.55 15.57
CA PRO A 111 -10.73 4.23 15.49
C PRO A 111 -11.75 4.17 14.34
N CYS A 112 -11.83 3.04 13.68
CA CYS A 112 -12.81 2.76 12.64
C CYS A 112 -13.66 1.56 13.08
N ASP A 113 -14.98 1.71 13.06
CA ASP A 113 -15.87 0.63 13.38
C ASP A 113 -15.69 -0.54 12.41
N ASN A 114 -15.67 -1.76 12.95
CA ASN A 114 -15.53 -3.01 12.19
C ASN A 114 -14.22 -3.20 11.42
N LEU A 115 -13.18 -2.43 11.72
CA LEU A 115 -11.83 -2.60 11.13
C LEU A 115 -10.79 -2.69 12.24
N ASP A 116 -9.87 -3.62 12.09
CA ASP A 116 -8.65 -3.63 12.88
C ASP A 116 -7.72 -2.53 12.37
N VAL A 117 -7.63 -1.46 13.16
CA VAL A 117 -6.87 -0.25 12.80
C VAL A 117 -5.62 -0.16 13.63
N THR A 118 -4.49 -0.04 12.98
CA THR A 118 -3.20 0.22 13.59
C THR A 118 -2.97 1.73 13.69
N ASN A 119 -2.57 2.24 14.84
CA ASN A 119 -2.13 3.63 14.95
C ASN A 119 -0.73 3.81 14.33
N ILE A 120 -0.32 5.07 14.10
CA ILE A 120 0.91 5.39 13.39
C ILE A 120 2.16 4.88 14.14
N ASP A 121 2.20 5.05 15.46
CA ASP A 121 3.38 4.69 16.26
C ASP A 121 3.54 3.16 16.32
N ASP A 122 2.45 2.43 16.53
CA ASP A 122 2.46 0.98 16.51
C ASP A 122 2.82 0.44 15.13
N PHE A 123 2.30 1.07 14.05
CA PHE A 123 2.58 0.66 12.69
C PHE A 123 4.08 0.67 12.37
N PHE A 124 4.79 1.73 12.73
CA PHE A 124 6.24 1.81 12.51
C PHE A 124 7.05 0.96 13.50
N GLY A 125 6.46 0.56 14.63
CA GLY A 125 7.05 -0.36 15.61
C GLY A 125 6.94 -1.84 15.24
N LEU A 126 6.10 -2.20 14.26
CA LEU A 126 5.89 -3.59 13.88
C LEU A 126 7.15 -4.22 13.28
N ASN A 127 7.42 -5.46 13.69
CA ASN A 127 8.54 -6.24 13.20
C ASN A 127 8.06 -7.13 12.04
N TYR A 128 8.36 -6.73 10.82
CA TYR A 128 7.86 -7.42 9.63
C TYR A 128 8.82 -8.49 9.14
N ALA A 129 8.27 -9.66 8.86
CA ALA A 129 9.04 -10.75 8.25
C ALA A 129 9.45 -10.39 6.82
N ARG A 130 10.77 -10.40 6.54
CA ARG A 130 11.32 -10.12 5.21
C ARG A 130 11.33 -11.35 4.31
N GLN A 131 11.08 -12.53 4.87
CA GLN A 131 11.11 -13.81 4.14
C GLN A 131 9.91 -14.65 4.55
N LYS A 132 9.33 -15.36 3.60
CA LYS A 132 8.30 -16.36 3.83
C LYS A 132 8.66 -17.62 3.06
N ILE A 133 8.65 -18.73 3.76
CA ILE A 133 8.79 -20.05 3.14
C ILE A 133 7.41 -20.51 2.73
N VAL A 134 7.25 -20.91 1.47
CA VAL A 134 5.99 -21.40 0.91
C VAL A 134 6.18 -22.69 0.18
N ALA A 135 5.12 -23.47 0.07
CA ALA A 135 5.10 -24.64 -0.78
C ALA A 135 5.33 -24.24 -2.25
N ARG A 136 5.92 -25.12 -3.03
CA ARG A 136 6.10 -24.91 -4.48
C ARG A 136 4.80 -25.19 -5.24
N ILE A 137 3.72 -24.54 -4.81
CA ILE A 137 2.39 -24.61 -5.41
C ILE A 137 2.10 -23.24 -6.01
N ALA A 138 1.52 -23.19 -7.20
CA ALA A 138 1.30 -21.95 -7.93
C ALA A 138 0.48 -20.94 -7.10
N GLU A 139 -0.57 -21.40 -6.46
CA GLU A 139 -1.47 -20.57 -5.64
C GLU A 139 -0.73 -19.90 -4.47
N ASP A 140 0.10 -20.66 -3.74
CA ASP A 140 0.86 -20.15 -2.60
C ASP A 140 1.90 -19.13 -3.06
N MET A 141 2.60 -19.40 -4.15
CA MET A 141 3.58 -18.50 -4.73
C MET A 141 2.93 -17.20 -5.20
N ILE A 142 1.83 -17.31 -5.95
CA ILE A 142 1.08 -16.16 -6.47
C ILE A 142 0.52 -15.32 -5.34
N SER A 143 -0.03 -15.93 -4.29
CA SER A 143 -0.59 -15.18 -3.15
C SER A 143 0.40 -14.21 -2.52
N ILE A 144 1.70 -14.54 -2.56
CA ILE A 144 2.76 -13.72 -1.96
C ILE A 144 3.25 -12.63 -2.89
N ILE A 145 3.37 -12.93 -4.18
CA ILE A 145 3.98 -12.01 -5.14
C ILE A 145 2.95 -11.26 -5.99
N SER A 146 1.66 -11.61 -5.90
CA SER A 146 0.60 -10.99 -6.72
C SER A 146 0.59 -9.47 -6.63
N ARG A 147 0.82 -8.91 -5.43
CA ARG A 147 0.88 -7.46 -5.23
C ARG A 147 2.04 -6.82 -5.95
N LEU A 148 3.20 -7.47 -5.94
CA LEU A 148 4.36 -7.01 -6.72
C LEU A 148 4.09 -7.08 -8.21
N LEU A 149 3.48 -8.17 -8.68
CA LEU A 149 3.13 -8.32 -10.11
C LEU A 149 2.18 -7.23 -10.57
N LYS A 150 1.22 -6.85 -9.71
CA LYS A 150 0.25 -5.77 -9.98
C LYS A 150 0.88 -4.36 -10.02
N THR A 151 2.06 -4.17 -9.45
CA THR A 151 2.71 -2.85 -9.35
C THR A 151 3.97 -2.71 -10.19
N SER A 152 4.44 -3.81 -10.78
CA SER A 152 5.69 -3.85 -11.53
C SER A 152 5.46 -3.48 -12.99
N GLU A 153 6.21 -2.52 -13.51
CA GLU A 153 6.27 -2.19 -14.94
C GLU A 153 7.04 -3.25 -15.74
N HIS A 154 7.99 -3.91 -15.09
CA HIS A 154 8.82 -4.94 -15.69
C HIS A 154 8.96 -6.14 -14.75
N ILE A 155 8.74 -7.33 -15.29
CA ILE A 155 8.89 -8.60 -14.57
C ILE A 155 9.98 -9.42 -15.26
N ILE A 156 11.04 -9.74 -14.51
CA ILE A 156 12.12 -10.62 -14.97
C ILE A 156 12.03 -11.92 -14.18
N ILE A 157 11.78 -13.02 -14.87
CA ILE A 157 11.74 -14.35 -14.27
C ILE A 157 13.03 -15.06 -14.63
N VAL A 158 13.81 -15.40 -13.60
CA VAL A 158 15.05 -16.19 -13.77
C VAL A 158 14.86 -17.50 -13.05
N ASP A 159 14.65 -18.57 -13.79
CA ASP A 159 14.56 -19.91 -13.27
C ASP A 159 15.51 -20.83 -14.07
N PRO A 160 16.64 -21.26 -13.49
CA PRO A 160 17.60 -22.14 -14.17
C PRO A 160 17.05 -23.53 -14.44
N TYR A 161 15.92 -23.88 -13.83
CA TYR A 161 15.25 -25.19 -13.97
C TYR A 161 13.96 -25.11 -14.80
N PHE A 162 13.71 -23.95 -15.42
CA PHE A 162 12.53 -23.81 -16.29
C PHE A 162 12.61 -24.81 -17.46
N SER A 163 11.58 -25.58 -17.63
CA SER A 163 11.51 -26.62 -18.66
C SER A 163 10.14 -26.60 -19.33
N ASP A 164 10.02 -27.34 -20.43
CA ASP A 164 8.79 -27.52 -21.20
C ASP A 164 7.69 -28.33 -20.49
N LYS A 165 7.95 -28.80 -19.27
CA LYS A 165 6.94 -29.54 -18.49
C LYS A 165 5.76 -28.68 -18.12
N GLN A 166 4.56 -29.20 -18.32
CA GLN A 166 3.27 -28.51 -18.11
C GLN A 166 3.16 -27.82 -16.74
N ARG A 167 3.71 -28.42 -15.69
CA ARG A 167 3.68 -27.86 -14.33
C ARG A 167 4.34 -26.49 -14.24
N TRP A 168 5.40 -26.22 -15.01
CA TRP A 168 6.09 -24.94 -15.03
C TRP A 168 5.31 -23.90 -15.80
N TRP A 169 4.71 -24.29 -16.91
CA TRP A 169 3.84 -23.45 -17.69
C TRP A 169 2.61 -23.00 -16.92
N ASN A 170 2.01 -23.86 -16.10
CA ASN A 170 0.86 -23.49 -15.26
C ASN A 170 1.21 -22.37 -14.28
N VAL A 171 2.36 -22.46 -13.60
CA VAL A 171 2.84 -21.38 -12.71
C VAL A 171 3.07 -20.10 -13.51
N PHE A 172 3.74 -20.19 -14.65
CA PHE A 172 4.06 -19.04 -15.49
C PHE A 172 2.80 -18.35 -16.03
N ILE A 173 1.85 -19.11 -16.57
CA ILE A 173 0.56 -18.59 -17.06
C ILE A 173 -0.20 -17.90 -15.91
N SER A 174 -0.22 -18.49 -14.72
CA SER A 174 -0.88 -17.91 -13.57
C SER A 174 -0.23 -16.60 -13.13
N LEU A 175 1.10 -16.48 -13.18
CA LEU A 175 1.82 -15.23 -12.91
C LEU A 175 1.48 -14.16 -13.95
N LEU A 176 1.46 -14.51 -15.23
CA LEU A 176 1.08 -13.60 -16.31
C LEU A 176 -0.37 -13.14 -16.20
N SER A 177 -1.31 -14.01 -15.84
CA SER A 177 -2.72 -13.65 -15.69
C SER A 177 -2.95 -12.63 -14.57
N VAL A 178 -2.17 -12.71 -13.49
CA VAL A 178 -2.23 -11.71 -12.39
C VAL A 178 -1.69 -10.35 -12.85
N SER A 179 -0.64 -10.34 -13.68
CA SER A 179 -0.06 -9.08 -14.18
C SER A 179 -0.87 -8.44 -15.32
N ALA A 180 -1.61 -9.22 -16.09
CA ALA A 180 -2.39 -8.73 -17.24
C ALA A 180 -3.73 -8.09 -16.85
N ASN A 181 -4.20 -8.29 -15.62
CA ASN A 181 -5.46 -7.74 -15.11
C ASN A 181 -5.29 -6.34 -14.46
N ASN A 182 -4.23 -5.64 -14.81
CA ASN A 182 -3.96 -4.24 -14.47
C ASN A 182 -4.05 -3.37 -15.72
#